data_dffc854dbc3bebe299d06d2e96711912
#
_entry.id   dffc854dbc3bebe299d06d2e96711912
#
_cell.length_a   1.000
_cell.length_b   1.000
_cell.length_c   1.000
_cell.angle_alpha   90.00
_cell.angle_beta   90.00
_cell.angle_gamma   90.00
#
_symmetry.space_group_name_H-M   'P 1'
#
loop_
_entity.id
_entity.type
_entity.pdbx_description
1 polymer ?
#
loop_
_entity_poly.entity_id
_entity_poly.type
_entity_poly.pdbx_seq_one_letter_code
_entity_poly.pdbx_strand_id
1 'polypeptide(L)'
;MRNLEFGYSYVLFGLLLLPGFYYLYRHYTKTKKTDSLKFSNLQLIKKSVKTGFQYRKHLPFILIICAVGLIIIGLADPRLPLENAHEGVNVVLVLDGSGSMRADDYQPTRLEAAKRAATILIDSLEPNDHAGVILFESGATTVSYLTPFKAKTLDDINAIRQRDGATAIGDGLVLGVDMANSIPNKKKVVILLSDGDHNAGVVTPEQAVAYAKQKKIQIHTIGMGSEEPIFLGTNIYGNPFFAELNED
;
A
#
# COMPACT_ATOMS: atom_id res chain seq x y z
N MET A 1 -14.75 13.80 2.82
CA MET A 1 -16.11 13.28 3.16
C MET A 1 -16.22 11.91 2.50
N ARG A 2 -16.37 10.85 3.27
CA ARG A 2 -16.50 9.48 2.72
C ARG A 2 -17.90 9.36 2.10
N ASN A 3 -17.96 9.17 0.81
CA ASN A 3 -19.24 8.94 0.10
C ASN A 3 -19.62 7.46 0.26
N LEU A 4 -20.82 7.21 0.79
CA LEU A 4 -21.45 5.89 0.79
C LEU A 4 -21.85 5.55 -0.64
N GLU A 5 -21.35 4.44 -1.17
CA GLU A 5 -21.77 3.89 -2.46
C GLU A 5 -22.72 2.72 -2.21
N PHE A 6 -23.76 2.61 -3.05
CA PHE A 6 -24.72 1.51 -3.00
C PHE A 6 -24.53 0.62 -4.22
N GLY A 7 -24.28 -0.66 -4.01
CA GLY A 7 -24.11 -1.64 -5.10
C GLY A 7 -25.36 -1.76 -5.97
N TYR A 8 -26.55 -1.68 -5.37
CA TYR A 8 -27.85 -1.75 -6.06
C TYR A 8 -28.73 -0.56 -5.69
N SER A 9 -28.37 0.64 -6.12
CA SER A 9 -29.06 1.88 -5.78
C SER A 9 -30.55 1.90 -6.18
N TYR A 10 -30.94 1.14 -7.22
CA TYR A 10 -32.34 1.02 -7.64
C TYR A 10 -33.24 0.33 -6.59
N VAL A 11 -32.68 -0.49 -5.70
CA VAL A 11 -33.43 -1.16 -4.62
C VAL A 11 -33.97 -0.13 -3.62
N LEU A 12 -33.30 1.01 -3.45
CA LEU A 12 -33.73 2.09 -2.58
C LEU A 12 -35.06 2.69 -2.99
N PHE A 13 -35.46 2.57 -4.26
CA PHE A 13 -36.82 2.97 -4.68
C PHE A 13 -37.91 2.16 -3.97
N GLY A 14 -37.61 0.98 -3.46
CA GLY A 14 -38.50 0.19 -2.60
C GLY A 14 -38.94 0.92 -1.33
N LEU A 15 -38.12 1.87 -0.81
CA LEU A 15 -38.49 2.70 0.34
C LEU A 15 -39.71 3.61 0.06
N LEU A 16 -39.92 3.99 -1.20
CA LEU A 16 -41.08 4.81 -1.61
C LEU A 16 -42.40 4.05 -1.47
N LEU A 17 -42.37 2.72 -1.40
CA LEU A 17 -43.58 1.91 -1.20
C LEU A 17 -44.04 1.90 0.27
N LEU A 18 -43.13 2.17 1.24
CA LEU A 18 -43.44 2.12 2.67
C LEU A 18 -44.57 3.11 3.07
N PRO A 19 -44.60 4.39 2.62
CA PRO A 19 -45.69 5.30 2.88
C PRO A 19 -47.04 4.78 2.32
N GLY A 20 -47.00 4.13 1.15
CA GLY A 20 -48.20 3.51 0.53
C GLY A 20 -48.76 2.39 1.41
N PHE A 21 -47.90 1.51 1.94
CA PHE A 21 -48.26 0.46 2.89
C PHE A 21 -48.85 1.03 4.19
N TYR A 22 -48.24 2.11 4.70
CA TYR A 22 -48.78 2.81 5.88
C TYR A 22 -50.18 3.39 5.62
N TYR A 23 -50.38 4.01 4.46
CA TYR A 23 -51.69 4.57 4.06
C TYR A 23 -52.74 3.46 3.96
N LEU A 24 -52.47 2.37 3.27
CA LEU A 24 -53.35 1.19 3.15
C LEU A 24 -53.72 0.60 4.51
N TYR A 25 -52.74 0.43 5.38
CA TYR A 25 -52.96 -0.05 6.76
C TYR A 25 -53.92 0.88 7.53
N ARG A 26 -53.67 2.18 7.44
CA ARG A 26 -54.55 3.18 8.13
C ARG A 26 -55.95 3.21 7.55
N HIS A 27 -56.07 3.05 6.25
CA HIS A 27 -57.40 2.97 5.58
C HIS A 27 -58.14 1.69 6.02
N TYR A 28 -57.47 0.56 6.02
CA TYR A 28 -58.02 -0.73 6.40
C TYR A 28 -58.46 -0.79 7.88
N THR A 29 -57.65 -0.21 8.79
CA THR A 29 -57.99 -0.14 10.21
C THR A 29 -59.13 0.84 10.52
N LYS A 30 -59.35 1.85 9.68
CA LYS A 30 -60.50 2.77 9.79
C LYS A 30 -61.80 2.11 9.33
N THR A 31 -61.75 1.27 8.30
CA THR A 31 -62.95 0.60 7.74
C THR A 31 -63.41 -0.58 8.61
N LYS A 32 -62.54 -1.19 9.40
CA LYS A 32 -62.93 -2.22 10.40
C LYS A 32 -63.48 -1.57 11.69
N LYS A 33 -64.24 -0.49 11.61
CA LYS A 33 -65.08 -0.06 12.71
C LYS A 33 -66.39 -0.81 12.58
N THR A 34 -66.66 -1.55 13.70
CA THR A 34 -67.96 -2.08 14.05
C THR A 34 -68.25 -3.56 13.76
N ASP A 35 -67.59 -4.42 14.53
CA ASP A 35 -68.40 -5.43 15.25
C ASP A 35 -68.30 -5.05 16.73
N SER A 36 -69.11 -4.07 17.16
CA SER A 36 -69.26 -3.74 18.56
C SER A 36 -70.20 -4.77 19.15
N LEU A 37 -69.60 -5.74 19.86
CA LEU A 37 -70.37 -6.55 20.82
C LEU A 37 -70.99 -5.58 21.82
N LYS A 38 -72.35 -5.48 21.76
CA LYS A 38 -73.13 -4.71 22.72
C LYS A 38 -73.11 -5.40 24.06
N PHE A 39 -72.12 -5.09 24.89
CA PHE A 39 -72.13 -5.47 26.29
C PHE A 39 -72.99 -4.51 27.10
N SER A 40 -73.99 -5.05 27.81
CA SER A 40 -75.03 -4.32 28.55
C SER A 40 -74.54 -3.52 29.75
N ASN A 41 -73.24 -3.56 30.15
CA ASN A 41 -72.76 -2.85 31.33
C ASN A 41 -71.36 -2.24 31.13
N LEU A 42 -71.29 -1.14 30.32
CA LEU A 42 -70.06 -0.45 29.97
C LEU A 42 -69.48 0.48 31.10
N GLN A 43 -70.31 0.73 32.17
CA GLN A 43 -69.88 1.73 33.19
C GLN A 43 -68.79 1.17 34.13
N LEU A 44 -68.76 -0.10 34.41
CA LEU A 44 -67.75 -0.73 35.28
C LEU A 44 -66.38 -0.91 34.56
N ILE A 45 -66.39 -1.16 33.27
CA ILE A 45 -65.18 -1.36 32.48
C ILE A 45 -64.46 -0.04 32.20
N LYS A 46 -65.18 1.07 32.03
CA LYS A 46 -64.58 2.39 31.82
C LYS A 46 -63.75 2.91 33.00
N LYS A 47 -64.06 2.44 34.25
CA LYS A 47 -63.37 2.87 35.46
C LYS A 47 -62.03 2.14 35.71
N SER A 48 -61.89 0.94 35.12
CA SER A 48 -60.68 0.12 35.31
C SER A 48 -59.64 0.25 34.19
N VAL A 49 -60.00 0.76 33.03
CA VAL A 49 -59.05 0.97 31.94
C VAL A 49 -58.50 2.38 32.05
N LYS A 50 -57.39 2.54 32.79
CA LYS A 50 -56.50 3.68 32.60
C LYS A 50 -56.20 3.79 31.12
N THR A 51 -56.40 4.99 30.56
CA THR A 51 -56.06 5.37 29.19
C THR A 51 -54.63 5.06 28.88
N GLY A 52 -54.30 3.78 28.75
CA GLY A 52 -53.00 3.28 28.39
C GLY A 52 -52.77 3.40 26.93
N PHE A 53 -52.02 4.40 26.52
CA PHE A 53 -51.18 4.49 25.33
C PHE A 53 -51.82 3.87 24.06
N GLN A 54 -52.58 4.66 23.32
CA GLN A 54 -53.16 4.26 22.04
C GLN A 54 -52.12 3.79 20.99
N TYR A 55 -50.85 4.11 21.21
CA TYR A 55 -49.73 3.70 20.34
C TYR A 55 -49.45 2.19 20.38
N ARG A 56 -49.83 1.47 21.44
CA ARG A 56 -49.59 0.01 21.54
C ARG A 56 -50.28 -0.78 20.40
N LYS A 57 -51.37 -0.27 19.85
CA LYS A 57 -52.06 -0.93 18.73
C LYS A 57 -51.32 -0.84 17.41
N HIS A 58 -50.51 0.20 17.21
CA HIS A 58 -49.74 0.43 15.99
C HIS A 58 -48.29 -0.03 16.08
N LEU A 59 -47.81 -0.36 17.31
CA LEU A 59 -46.43 -0.79 17.55
C LEU A 59 -45.99 -1.98 16.70
N PRO A 60 -46.78 -3.10 16.59
CA PRO A 60 -46.39 -4.23 15.76
C PRO A 60 -46.25 -3.86 14.28
N PHE A 61 -47.14 -2.99 13.78
CA PHE A 61 -47.09 -2.56 12.39
C PHE A 61 -45.90 -1.64 12.12
N ILE A 62 -45.55 -0.75 13.04
CA ILE A 62 -44.34 0.09 12.97
C ILE A 62 -43.09 -0.77 12.93
N LEU A 63 -43.00 -1.80 13.77
CA LEU A 63 -41.88 -2.74 13.79
C LEU A 63 -41.73 -3.48 12.45
N ILE A 64 -42.86 -3.89 11.84
CA ILE A 64 -42.80 -4.54 10.53
C ILE A 64 -42.29 -3.58 9.44
N ILE A 65 -42.77 -2.32 9.42
CA ILE A 65 -42.27 -1.32 8.46
C ILE A 65 -40.81 -1.06 8.66
N CYS A 66 -40.33 -0.92 9.89
CA CYS A 66 -38.90 -0.74 10.19
C CYS A 66 -38.09 -1.95 9.73
N ALA A 67 -38.55 -3.17 9.99
CA ALA A 67 -37.88 -4.38 9.53
C ALA A 67 -37.76 -4.46 8.00
N VAL A 68 -38.86 -4.17 7.29
CA VAL A 68 -38.86 -4.11 5.82
C VAL A 68 -37.92 -3.03 5.31
N GLY A 69 -37.89 -1.85 5.94
CA GLY A 69 -36.97 -0.77 5.60
C GLY A 69 -35.50 -1.17 5.75
N LEU A 70 -35.18 -1.86 6.86
CA LEU A 70 -33.82 -2.35 7.08
C LEU A 70 -33.42 -3.45 6.08
N ILE A 71 -34.35 -4.32 5.69
CA ILE A 71 -34.12 -5.32 4.64
C ILE A 71 -33.84 -4.64 3.30
N ILE A 72 -34.60 -3.60 2.91
CA ILE A 72 -34.37 -2.86 1.68
C ILE A 72 -32.98 -2.19 1.68
N ILE A 73 -32.59 -1.58 2.82
CA ILE A 73 -31.27 -0.97 2.96
C ILE A 73 -30.17 -2.05 2.87
N GLY A 74 -30.37 -3.20 3.51
CA GLY A 74 -29.41 -4.31 3.43
C GLY A 74 -29.26 -4.88 2.02
N LEU A 75 -30.40 -5.00 1.27
CA LEU A 75 -30.38 -5.44 -0.13
C LEU A 75 -29.76 -4.40 -1.08
N ALA A 76 -29.73 -3.12 -0.71
CA ALA A 76 -29.07 -2.08 -1.48
C ALA A 76 -27.54 -2.18 -1.43
N ASP A 77 -26.99 -3.09 -0.63
CA ASP A 77 -25.55 -3.37 -0.50
C ASP A 77 -24.74 -2.08 -0.25
N PRO A 78 -24.90 -1.43 0.91
CA PRO A 78 -24.15 -0.23 1.25
C PRO A 78 -22.66 -0.56 1.40
N ARG A 79 -21.84 -0.02 0.51
CA ARG A 79 -20.38 -0.18 0.48
C ARG A 79 -19.73 1.10 0.98
N LEU A 80 -18.90 0.98 1.98
CA LEU A 80 -17.92 2.00 2.28
C LEU A 80 -16.71 1.70 1.41
N PRO A 81 -16.32 2.55 0.45
CA PRO A 81 -15.05 2.36 -0.21
C PRO A 81 -13.98 2.45 0.89
N LEU A 82 -13.44 1.30 1.25
CA LEU A 82 -12.15 1.27 1.90
C LEU A 82 -11.22 1.84 0.84
N GLU A 83 -10.56 2.97 1.13
CA GLU A 83 -9.37 3.37 0.37
C GLU A 83 -8.60 2.07 0.18
N ASN A 84 -8.32 1.74 -1.09
CA ASN A 84 -7.51 0.58 -1.42
C ASN A 84 -6.33 0.66 -0.47
N ALA A 85 -6.31 -0.19 0.53
CA ALA A 85 -5.12 -0.34 1.34
C ALA A 85 -4.08 -0.75 0.30
N HIS A 86 -3.26 0.21 -0.14
CA HIS A 86 -2.18 -0.10 -1.04
C HIS A 86 -1.47 -1.26 -0.38
N GLU A 87 -1.41 -2.39 -1.09
CA GLU A 87 -0.79 -3.61 -0.56
C GLU A 87 0.66 -3.36 -0.14
N GLY A 88 1.13 -2.12 -0.33
CA GLY A 88 2.49 -1.67 -0.11
C GLY A 88 3.45 -2.28 -1.12
N VAL A 89 4.62 -1.70 -1.21
CA VAL A 89 5.69 -2.17 -2.08
C VAL A 89 6.90 -2.53 -1.23
N ASN A 90 7.58 -3.61 -1.58
CA ASN A 90 8.91 -3.91 -1.07
C ASN A 90 9.93 -3.30 -2.04
N VAL A 91 10.58 -2.24 -1.64
CA VAL A 91 11.62 -1.57 -2.42
C VAL A 91 12.98 -1.90 -1.82
N VAL A 92 13.85 -2.49 -2.62
CA VAL A 92 15.23 -2.75 -2.20
C VAL A 92 16.16 -1.93 -3.07
N LEU A 93 16.94 -1.06 -2.44
CA LEU A 93 17.99 -0.29 -3.07
C LEU A 93 19.30 -1.07 -3.02
N VAL A 94 19.92 -1.22 -4.16
CA VAL A 94 21.22 -1.88 -4.33
C VAL A 94 22.20 -0.80 -4.75
N LEU A 95 23.03 -0.36 -3.81
CA LEU A 95 23.96 0.75 -3.98
C LEU A 95 25.36 0.24 -4.28
N ASP A 96 26.00 0.87 -5.22
CA ASP A 96 27.40 0.66 -5.54
C ASP A 96 28.29 1.38 -4.52
N GLY A 97 29.22 0.65 -3.93
CA GLY A 97 30.24 1.18 -3.02
C GLY A 97 31.66 0.99 -3.54
N SER A 98 31.80 0.63 -4.84
CA SER A 98 33.08 0.41 -5.49
C SER A 98 33.97 1.65 -5.54
N GLY A 99 35.23 1.47 -5.90
CA GLY A 99 36.20 2.54 -5.96
C GLY A 99 35.88 3.68 -6.91
N SER A 100 35.19 3.39 -8.04
CA SER A 100 34.74 4.37 -9.04
C SER A 100 33.70 5.35 -8.50
N MET A 101 32.90 4.95 -7.51
CA MET A 101 31.92 5.81 -6.86
C MET A 101 32.53 6.95 -6.02
N ARG A 102 33.86 7.02 -5.96
CA ARG A 102 34.61 8.15 -5.37
C ARG A 102 34.67 9.36 -6.31
N ALA A 103 34.39 9.20 -7.61
CA ALA A 103 34.45 10.29 -8.59
C ALA A 103 33.59 11.47 -8.13
N ASP A 104 34.04 12.70 -8.46
CA ASP A 104 33.47 13.97 -8.02
C ASP A 104 32.67 14.70 -9.11
N ASP A 105 32.35 14.01 -10.22
CA ASP A 105 31.44 14.46 -11.25
C ASP A 105 30.03 14.76 -10.70
N TYR A 106 29.65 14.04 -9.65
CA TYR A 106 28.47 14.34 -8.83
C TYR A 106 28.93 14.84 -7.46
N GLN A 107 28.77 16.10 -7.18
CA GLN A 107 29.21 16.74 -5.93
C GLN A 107 28.52 16.19 -4.68
N PRO A 108 29.21 15.81 -3.59
CA PRO A 108 30.67 15.80 -3.45
C PRO A 108 31.33 14.54 -4.05
N THR A 109 30.61 13.43 -4.19
CA THR A 109 31.01 12.18 -4.87
C THR A 109 29.79 11.45 -5.40
N ARG A 110 29.99 10.50 -6.35
CA ARG A 110 28.91 9.64 -6.87
C ARG A 110 28.19 8.91 -5.73
N LEU A 111 28.91 8.35 -4.77
CA LEU A 111 28.32 7.65 -3.63
C LEU A 111 27.41 8.59 -2.80
N GLU A 112 27.85 9.79 -2.50
CA GLU A 112 27.03 10.74 -1.74
C GLU A 112 25.82 11.22 -2.55
N ALA A 113 25.94 11.31 -3.88
CA ALA A 113 24.80 11.58 -4.76
C ALA A 113 23.80 10.41 -4.77
N ALA A 114 24.29 9.15 -4.84
CA ALA A 114 23.45 7.95 -4.74
C ALA A 114 22.72 7.88 -3.40
N LYS A 115 23.40 8.18 -2.28
CA LYS A 115 22.78 8.24 -0.94
C LYS A 115 21.67 9.30 -0.89
N ARG A 116 21.87 10.48 -1.48
CA ARG A 116 20.82 11.50 -1.55
C ARG A 116 19.63 11.05 -2.39
N ALA A 117 19.86 10.43 -3.55
CA ALA A 117 18.79 9.88 -4.39
C ALA A 117 18.00 8.80 -3.64
N ALA A 118 18.72 7.88 -2.95
CA ALA A 118 18.11 6.86 -2.11
C ALA A 118 17.26 7.46 -0.98
N THR A 119 17.74 8.52 -0.32
CA THR A 119 17.01 9.26 0.72
C THR A 119 15.70 9.84 0.19
N ILE A 120 15.75 10.55 -0.95
CA ILE A 120 14.55 11.14 -1.58
C ILE A 120 13.52 10.06 -1.92
N LEU A 121 13.98 8.93 -2.46
CA LEU A 121 13.10 7.82 -2.79
C LEU A 121 12.42 7.24 -1.54
N ILE A 122 13.20 6.96 -0.48
CA ILE A 122 12.67 6.40 0.77
C ILE A 122 11.67 7.36 1.43
N ASP A 123 11.94 8.66 1.41
CA ASP A 123 11.02 9.66 1.95
C ASP A 123 9.69 9.70 1.18
N SER A 124 9.72 9.43 -0.11
CA SER A 124 8.53 9.42 -0.98
C SER A 124 7.64 8.18 -0.80
N LEU A 125 8.14 7.10 -0.18
CA LEU A 125 7.37 5.88 0.05
C LEU A 125 6.18 6.10 0.97
N GLU A 126 5.12 5.30 0.81
CA GLU A 126 3.95 5.35 1.68
C GLU A 126 4.20 4.62 3.02
N PRO A 127 3.39 4.85 4.07
CA PRO A 127 3.58 4.20 5.38
C PRO A 127 3.55 2.66 5.37
N ASN A 128 2.87 2.06 4.37
CA ASN A 128 2.75 0.61 4.22
C ASN A 128 3.87 0.00 3.36
N ASP A 129 4.73 0.83 2.77
CA ASP A 129 5.86 0.39 1.99
C ASP A 129 7.02 0.00 2.89
N HIS A 130 7.84 -0.91 2.38
CA HIS A 130 9.05 -1.37 3.07
C HIS A 130 10.26 -1.01 2.23
N ALA A 131 11.27 -0.45 2.88
CA ALA A 131 12.55 -0.16 2.27
C ALA A 131 13.66 -1.03 2.86
N GLY A 132 14.53 -1.54 2.00
CA GLY A 132 15.75 -2.22 2.37
C GLY A 132 16.91 -1.70 1.54
N VAL A 133 18.15 -1.82 2.07
CA VAL A 133 19.36 -1.31 1.41
C VAL A 133 20.46 -2.35 1.43
N ILE A 134 21.05 -2.57 0.29
CA ILE A 134 22.21 -3.40 0.07
C ILE A 134 23.34 -2.52 -0.47
N LEU A 135 24.51 -2.73 0.00
CA LEU A 135 25.74 -2.16 -0.55
C LEU A 135 26.54 -3.30 -1.18
N PHE A 136 26.99 -3.11 -2.39
CA PHE A 136 27.94 -4.04 -3.01
C PHE A 136 29.24 -3.34 -3.36
N GLU A 137 30.31 -4.09 -3.28
CA GLU A 137 31.66 -3.77 -3.70
C GLU A 137 32.31 -5.05 -4.26
N SER A 138 33.37 -5.57 -3.67
CA SER A 138 33.93 -6.90 -4.03
C SER A 138 33.00 -8.08 -3.69
N GLY A 139 31.91 -7.82 -3.01
CA GLY A 139 30.79 -8.71 -2.67
C GLY A 139 29.62 -7.87 -2.16
N ALA A 140 28.51 -8.50 -1.80
CA ALA A 140 27.30 -7.80 -1.36
C ALA A 140 27.07 -7.93 0.15
N THR A 141 26.65 -6.84 0.79
CA THR A 141 26.30 -6.79 2.22
C THR A 141 24.98 -6.06 2.44
N THR A 142 24.20 -6.54 3.41
CA THR A 142 22.96 -5.86 3.83
C THR A 142 23.32 -4.68 4.74
N VAL A 143 22.92 -3.48 4.33
CA VAL A 143 23.03 -2.25 5.12
C VAL A 143 21.82 -2.09 6.00
N SER A 144 20.62 -2.17 5.42
CA SER A 144 19.37 -2.11 6.15
C SER A 144 18.42 -3.21 5.66
N TYR A 145 17.90 -4.00 6.61
CA TYR A 145 16.87 -5.00 6.28
C TYR A 145 15.56 -4.33 5.90
N LEU A 146 14.74 -5.06 5.13
CA LEU A 146 13.43 -4.59 4.69
C LEU A 146 12.52 -4.23 5.88
N THR A 147 12.20 -2.94 6.02
CA THR A 147 11.46 -2.39 7.16
C THR A 147 10.55 -1.24 6.73
N PRO A 148 9.39 -1.04 7.40
CA PRO A 148 8.54 0.14 7.20
C PRO A 148 9.10 1.39 7.93
N PHE A 149 10.10 1.24 8.79
CA PHE A 149 10.67 2.32 9.60
C PHE A 149 11.70 3.12 8.81
N LYS A 150 11.25 4.10 8.02
CA LYS A 150 12.09 4.92 7.15
C LYS A 150 13.29 5.54 7.88
N ALA A 151 13.07 6.12 9.07
CA ALA A 151 14.13 6.80 9.84
C ALA A 151 15.34 5.89 10.05
N LYS A 152 15.10 4.62 10.43
CA LYS A 152 16.19 3.65 10.61
C LYS A 152 16.95 3.40 9.31
N THR A 153 16.24 3.21 8.20
CA THR A 153 16.87 2.97 6.89
C THR A 153 17.69 4.19 6.45
N LEU A 154 17.24 5.41 6.72
CA LEU A 154 17.96 6.64 6.43
C LEU A 154 19.23 6.77 7.29
N ASP A 155 19.15 6.44 8.58
CA ASP A 155 20.33 6.41 9.47
C ASP A 155 21.37 5.40 8.98
N ASP A 156 20.92 4.21 8.56
CA ASP A 156 21.78 3.15 8.02
C ASP A 156 22.47 3.61 6.71
N ILE A 157 21.75 4.29 5.79
CA ILE A 157 22.31 4.88 4.57
C ILE A 157 23.37 5.93 4.91
N ASN A 158 23.08 6.82 5.85
CA ASN A 158 24.01 7.88 6.23
C ASN A 158 25.31 7.32 6.83
N ALA A 159 25.24 6.15 7.44
CA ALA A 159 26.40 5.45 8.00
C ALA A 159 27.32 4.80 6.95
N ILE A 160 26.86 4.65 5.69
CA ILE A 160 27.66 4.10 4.59
C ILE A 160 28.92 4.98 4.39
N ARG A 161 30.07 4.33 4.31
CA ARG A 161 31.35 4.96 4.03
C ARG A 161 31.89 4.46 2.71
N GLN A 162 32.59 5.34 1.98
CA GLN A 162 33.32 4.97 0.78
C GLN A 162 34.34 3.87 1.09
N ARG A 163 34.44 2.89 0.22
CA ARG A 163 35.41 1.79 0.27
C ARG A 163 36.12 1.67 -1.08
N ASP A 164 37.22 0.93 -1.09
CA ASP A 164 38.05 0.69 -2.28
C ASP A 164 37.89 -0.77 -2.71
N GLY A 165 36.62 -1.11 -3.12
CA GLY A 165 36.30 -2.44 -3.61
C GLY A 165 36.17 -2.50 -5.14
N ALA A 166 36.14 -3.72 -5.64
CA ALA A 166 35.75 -4.02 -7.02
C ALA A 166 34.19 -3.96 -7.12
N THR A 167 33.59 -4.38 -8.23
CA THR A 167 32.16 -4.15 -8.52
C THR A 167 31.43 -5.46 -8.75
N ALA A 168 30.80 -6.03 -7.71
CA ALA A 168 30.09 -7.30 -7.74
C ALA A 168 28.57 -7.08 -7.92
N ILE A 169 28.16 -6.58 -9.07
CA ILE A 169 26.75 -6.24 -9.39
C ILE A 169 25.83 -7.47 -9.22
N GLY A 170 26.24 -8.63 -9.75
CA GLY A 170 25.43 -9.84 -9.72
C GLY A 170 25.11 -10.29 -8.29
N ASP A 171 26.10 -10.27 -7.40
CA ASP A 171 25.92 -10.63 -5.98
C ASP A 171 24.95 -9.64 -5.29
N GLY A 172 25.10 -8.33 -5.57
CA GLY A 172 24.21 -7.29 -5.07
C GLY A 172 22.76 -7.49 -5.50
N LEU A 173 22.56 -7.79 -6.78
CA LEU A 173 21.22 -8.02 -7.33
C LEU A 173 20.55 -9.27 -6.76
N VAL A 174 21.29 -10.40 -6.63
CA VAL A 174 20.74 -11.63 -6.04
C VAL A 174 20.32 -11.38 -4.60
N LEU A 175 21.16 -10.75 -3.81
CA LEU A 175 20.83 -10.42 -2.41
C LEU A 175 19.64 -9.46 -2.33
N GLY A 176 19.55 -8.50 -3.28
CA GLY A 176 18.41 -7.58 -3.42
C GLY A 176 17.11 -8.28 -3.74
N VAL A 177 17.13 -9.23 -4.68
CA VAL A 177 15.99 -10.05 -5.05
C VAL A 177 15.52 -10.91 -3.88
N ASP A 178 16.44 -11.55 -3.14
CA ASP A 178 16.10 -12.35 -1.97
C ASP A 178 15.47 -11.50 -0.87
N MET A 179 16.05 -10.33 -0.60
CA MET A 179 15.50 -9.39 0.36
C MET A 179 14.10 -8.91 -0.06
N ALA A 180 13.90 -8.50 -1.30
CA ALA A 180 12.59 -8.08 -1.80
C ALA A 180 11.55 -9.19 -1.70
N ASN A 181 11.98 -10.45 -1.83
CA ASN A 181 11.11 -11.63 -1.73
C ASN A 181 10.80 -12.08 -0.30
N SER A 182 11.46 -11.54 0.70
CA SER A 182 11.33 -11.97 2.10
C SER A 182 9.95 -11.69 2.70
N ILE A 183 9.26 -10.63 2.25
CA ILE A 183 7.89 -10.34 2.69
C ILE A 183 6.92 -10.70 1.55
N PRO A 184 6.02 -11.68 1.75
CA PRO A 184 5.04 -12.09 0.75
C PRO A 184 3.92 -11.05 0.57
N ASN A 185 3.12 -11.22 -0.49
CA ASN A 185 1.88 -10.48 -0.76
C ASN A 185 2.05 -8.96 -0.98
N LYS A 186 3.25 -8.51 -1.38
CA LYS A 186 3.51 -7.12 -1.79
C LYS A 186 4.10 -7.08 -3.19
N LYS A 187 3.94 -5.95 -3.88
CA LYS A 187 4.73 -5.67 -5.07
C LYS A 187 6.20 -5.58 -4.68
N LYS A 188 7.09 -6.05 -5.55
CA LYS A 188 8.52 -6.20 -5.26
C LYS A 188 9.31 -5.50 -6.33
N VAL A 189 10.19 -4.60 -5.94
CA VAL A 189 11.03 -3.82 -6.83
C VAL A 189 12.45 -3.78 -6.28
N VAL A 190 13.42 -3.99 -7.14
CA VAL A 190 14.85 -3.80 -6.85
C VAL A 190 15.33 -2.64 -7.71
N ILE A 191 16.05 -1.70 -7.12
CA ILE A 191 16.61 -0.54 -7.82
C ILE A 191 18.12 -0.56 -7.61
N LEU A 192 18.83 -0.73 -8.71
CA LEU A 192 20.29 -0.70 -8.77
C LEU A 192 20.78 0.70 -9.07
N LEU A 193 21.72 1.22 -8.28
CA LEU A 193 22.45 2.44 -8.54
C LEU A 193 23.94 2.07 -8.67
N SER A 194 24.49 2.22 -9.86
CA SER A 194 25.89 1.85 -10.16
C SER A 194 26.41 2.72 -11.29
N ASP A 195 27.74 2.80 -11.41
CA ASP A 195 28.42 3.43 -12.54
C ASP A 195 28.88 2.45 -13.66
N GLY A 196 28.54 1.15 -13.53
CA GLY A 196 28.35 0.28 -14.67
C GLY A 196 29.24 -0.96 -14.80
N ASP A 197 30.47 -1.02 -14.26
CA ASP A 197 31.36 -2.14 -14.58
C ASP A 197 31.27 -3.29 -13.58
N HIS A 198 30.83 -4.48 -14.07
CA HIS A 198 30.89 -5.73 -13.31
C HIS A 198 32.26 -6.40 -13.49
N ASN A 199 33.09 -6.42 -12.46
CA ASN A 199 34.43 -6.99 -12.50
C ASN A 199 34.77 -7.90 -11.34
N ALA A 200 33.82 -8.19 -10.46
CA ALA A 200 33.98 -9.05 -9.28
C ALA A 200 32.66 -9.76 -8.92
N GLY A 201 32.74 -10.68 -7.96
CA GLY A 201 31.59 -11.42 -7.47
C GLY A 201 31.54 -12.85 -7.96
N VAL A 202 30.63 -13.64 -7.41
CA VAL A 202 30.41 -15.06 -7.75
C VAL A 202 29.32 -15.21 -8.80
N VAL A 203 28.34 -14.32 -8.80
CA VAL A 203 27.17 -14.35 -9.69
C VAL A 203 27.34 -13.27 -10.77
N THR A 204 27.10 -13.65 -12.05
CA THR A 204 27.10 -12.67 -13.12
C THR A 204 25.80 -11.88 -13.16
N PRO A 205 25.77 -10.65 -13.72
CA PRO A 205 24.55 -9.86 -13.87
C PRO A 205 23.43 -10.64 -14.62
N GLU A 206 23.76 -11.40 -15.67
CA GLU A 206 22.79 -12.20 -16.45
C GLU A 206 22.16 -13.30 -15.58
N GLN A 207 22.95 -13.96 -14.73
CA GLN A 207 22.44 -14.95 -13.79
C GLN A 207 21.48 -14.30 -12.76
N ALA A 208 21.85 -13.13 -12.25
CA ALA A 208 21.01 -12.37 -11.31
C ALA A 208 19.68 -11.95 -11.96
N VAL A 209 19.70 -11.48 -13.23
CA VAL A 209 18.50 -11.13 -14.00
C VAL A 209 17.63 -12.37 -14.26
N ALA A 210 18.23 -13.52 -14.60
CA ALA A 210 17.49 -14.77 -14.77
C ALA A 210 16.79 -15.18 -13.45
N TYR A 211 17.47 -15.02 -12.33
CA TYR A 211 16.92 -15.29 -11.00
C TYR A 211 15.76 -14.34 -10.66
N ALA A 212 15.90 -13.03 -10.91
CA ALA A 212 14.84 -12.05 -10.72
C ALA A 212 13.59 -12.37 -11.56
N LYS A 213 13.77 -12.77 -12.83
CA LYS A 213 12.69 -13.23 -13.71
C LYS A 213 11.95 -14.45 -13.13
N GLN A 214 12.68 -15.44 -12.59
CA GLN A 214 12.10 -16.59 -11.92
C GLN A 214 11.25 -16.19 -10.72
N LYS A 215 11.67 -15.20 -9.96
CA LYS A 215 10.96 -14.66 -8.79
C LYS A 215 9.89 -13.63 -9.15
N LYS A 216 9.77 -13.24 -10.43
CA LYS A 216 8.85 -12.19 -10.93
C LYS A 216 9.08 -10.84 -10.26
N ILE A 217 10.33 -10.47 -10.05
CA ILE A 217 10.73 -9.21 -9.44
C ILE A 217 11.28 -8.30 -10.53
N GLN A 218 10.82 -7.05 -10.55
CA GLN A 218 11.33 -6.04 -11.47
C GLN A 218 12.62 -5.44 -10.93
N ILE A 219 13.60 -5.28 -11.82
CA ILE A 219 14.84 -4.57 -11.55
C ILE A 219 14.82 -3.28 -12.38
N HIS A 220 15.05 -2.17 -11.74
CA HIS A 220 15.31 -0.88 -12.38
C HIS A 220 16.75 -0.50 -12.14
N THR A 221 17.42 0.00 -13.17
CA THR A 221 18.81 0.45 -13.08
C THR A 221 18.89 1.97 -13.26
N ILE A 222 19.72 2.59 -12.46
CA ILE A 222 20.06 4.02 -12.55
C ILE A 222 21.56 4.10 -12.70
N GLY A 223 22.01 4.47 -13.91
CA GLY A 223 23.42 4.71 -14.21
C GLY A 223 23.86 6.03 -13.57
N MET A 224 25.04 6.01 -12.96
CA MET A 224 25.65 7.17 -12.34
C MET A 224 27.05 7.38 -12.95
N GLY A 225 27.24 8.44 -13.71
CA GLY A 225 28.53 8.72 -14.31
C GLY A 225 28.45 9.82 -15.35
N SER A 226 29.60 10.24 -15.83
CA SER A 226 29.77 11.15 -16.96
C SER A 226 30.21 10.35 -18.19
N GLU A 227 29.78 10.76 -19.37
CA GLU A 227 30.29 10.23 -20.66
C GLU A 227 31.78 10.53 -20.85
N GLU A 228 32.31 11.55 -20.18
CA GLU A 228 33.73 11.88 -20.21
C GLU A 228 34.49 11.14 -19.12
N PRO A 229 35.67 10.50 -19.41
CA PRO A 229 36.48 9.83 -18.41
C PRO A 229 36.99 10.82 -17.35
N ILE A 230 36.74 10.48 -16.07
CA ILE A 230 37.14 11.29 -14.92
C ILE A 230 38.36 10.67 -14.26
N PHE A 231 39.42 11.50 -14.09
CA PHE A 231 40.64 11.06 -13.45
C PHE A 231 40.44 10.80 -11.94
N LEU A 232 40.62 9.56 -11.51
CA LEU A 232 40.50 9.15 -10.11
C LEU A 232 41.83 9.15 -9.34
N GLY A 233 42.94 9.18 -10.06
CA GLY A 233 44.26 9.10 -9.46
C GLY A 233 45.24 8.25 -10.26
N THR A 234 46.35 7.85 -9.63
CA THR A 234 47.32 6.94 -10.22
C THR A 234 47.39 5.66 -9.41
N ASN A 235 47.51 4.52 -10.09
CA ASN A 235 47.73 3.24 -9.42
C ASN A 235 49.14 3.12 -8.82
N ILE A 236 49.41 2.06 -8.11
CA ILE A 236 50.70 1.80 -7.45
C ILE A 236 51.90 1.73 -8.44
N TYR A 237 51.64 1.57 -9.73
CA TYR A 237 52.63 1.53 -10.80
C TYR A 237 52.76 2.90 -11.53
N GLY A 238 52.08 3.96 -11.03
CA GLY A 238 52.14 5.29 -11.61
C GLY A 238 51.25 5.51 -12.86
N ASN A 239 50.40 4.54 -13.23
CA ASN A 239 49.47 4.69 -14.35
C ASN A 239 48.21 5.43 -13.92
N PRO A 240 47.69 6.37 -14.75
CA PRO A 240 46.45 7.08 -14.48
C PRO A 240 45.27 6.10 -14.47
N PHE A 241 44.33 6.30 -13.54
CA PHE A 241 43.11 5.53 -13.41
C PHE A 241 41.92 6.47 -13.58
N PHE A 242 41.00 6.09 -14.43
CA PHE A 242 39.82 6.88 -14.81
C PHE A 242 38.54 6.13 -14.46
N ALA A 243 37.49 6.89 -14.15
CA ALA A 243 36.11 6.39 -14.11
C ALA A 243 35.35 6.91 -15.31
N GLU A 244 34.61 6.04 -15.98
CA GLU A 244 33.67 6.38 -17.04
C GLU A 244 32.37 5.61 -16.81
N LEU A 245 31.26 6.09 -17.40
CA LEU A 245 30.00 5.36 -17.39
C LEU A 245 30.08 4.29 -18.48
N ASN A 246 29.90 3.04 -18.11
CA ASN A 246 29.74 1.95 -19.07
C ASN A 246 28.23 1.67 -19.27
N GLU A 247 27.74 1.86 -20.50
CA GLU A 247 26.33 1.70 -20.87
C GLU A 247 26.01 0.28 -21.39
N ASP A 248 26.92 -0.70 -21.33
CA ASP A 248 26.72 -2.06 -21.81
C ASP A 248 25.81 -2.94 -20.92
#